data_ae0892e7c1a1d9d2e709cfe5a82d6337
#
_entry.id   ae0892e7c1a1d9d2e709cfe5a82d6337
#
_cell.length_a   1.000
_cell.length_b   1.000
_cell.length_c   1.000
_cell.angle_alpha   90.00
_cell.angle_beta   90.00
_cell.angle_gamma   90.00
#
_symmetry.space_group_name_H-M   'P 1'
#
loop_
_entity.id
_entity.type
_entity.pdbx_description
1 polymer ?
#
loop_
_entity_poly.entity_id
_entity_poly.type
_entity_poly.pdbx_seq_one_letter_code
_entity_poly.pdbx_strand_id
1 'polypeptide(L)'
;MPSGSRTTATLLVGAGLAGLLVSVLLYRSAFPQAAVTLKVTRAEATAAARTFLEERGAGLEGFREAVQFGGDDVGLVFLQRTIGLDSASRWARERVPLWSWKTRWFKPGEKEEWRVGVGVDGRVERFEHVIAEAAAGADLQQDSAQALAEQFLTQRGWNLADFDRVESSSERRDKRTDHHFAWEQHGTSIAWAGAVGAQGGGSGAIRIAVDVQGDEIGGYRHFLKVPDAFERQLQGTMSVGQFLALGALGLTFALILTALGLTIARYRKNDVHWRPAFGLAGLVLLLTLVQGVMAWPTARYTYSTQIPWSAFLGLLVVALLFGAVIYGLWALFATTAGESLARETFPGSLGGFLEAARGRLLSRELAAASWRGYAVGFAFLGYLTLFYLVARRYFGAWLPAEGPYSQIFNVYLPFLAPLTISLVAAITEETTYRLFGISLVKRYTRSTVLALLIPAVIWAFGHSSYEVFPVYLRGIELTIGGVLFGLAFLRLGLLACIVAHFVIDAVQIGMPLLSSGNATYVVSGIIVMGIALLPALLGLVAGRRRTAAA
;
A
#
# COMPACT_ATOMS: atom_id res chain seq x y z
N MET A 1 35.09 1.01 -26.64
CA MET A 1 34.16 2.01 -26.10
C MET A 1 34.92 3.32 -25.96
N PRO A 2 34.38 4.46 -26.43
CA PRO A 2 35.04 5.76 -26.23
C PRO A 2 35.14 6.09 -24.74
N SER A 3 36.19 6.83 -24.33
CA SER A 3 36.51 7.16 -22.93
C SER A 3 35.34 7.76 -22.12
N GLY A 4 34.47 8.53 -22.75
CA GLY A 4 33.24 9.09 -22.14
C GLY A 4 32.20 8.05 -21.66
N SER A 5 32.18 6.86 -22.26
CA SER A 5 31.24 5.79 -21.89
C SER A 5 31.64 5.08 -20.57
N ARG A 6 32.92 4.98 -20.26
CA ARG A 6 33.41 4.38 -19.00
C ARG A 6 33.16 5.29 -17.81
N THR A 7 33.43 6.59 -17.96
CA THR A 7 33.22 7.59 -16.92
C THR A 7 31.72 7.68 -16.53
N THR A 8 30.83 7.71 -17.52
CA THR A 8 29.37 7.73 -17.26
C THR A 8 28.89 6.47 -16.55
N ALA A 9 29.40 5.29 -16.93
CA ALA A 9 29.05 4.03 -16.26
C ALA A 9 29.55 4.01 -14.80
N THR A 10 30.77 4.47 -14.54
CA THR A 10 31.34 4.57 -13.19
C THR A 10 30.53 5.52 -12.31
N LEU A 11 30.16 6.70 -12.83
CA LEU A 11 29.33 7.67 -12.10
C LEU A 11 27.94 7.10 -11.77
N LEU A 12 27.31 6.39 -12.71
CA LEU A 12 26.00 5.78 -12.48
C LEU A 12 26.07 4.70 -11.40
N VAL A 13 27.08 3.82 -11.44
CA VAL A 13 27.29 2.80 -10.41
C VAL A 13 27.60 3.44 -9.06
N GLY A 14 28.47 4.47 -9.03
CA GLY A 14 28.77 5.22 -7.81
C GLY A 14 27.52 5.87 -7.19
N ALA A 15 26.67 6.49 -8.01
CA ALA A 15 25.39 7.06 -7.56
C ALA A 15 24.45 5.98 -7.03
N GLY A 16 24.39 4.81 -7.68
CA GLY A 16 23.58 3.69 -7.22
C GLY A 16 24.06 3.15 -5.86
N LEU A 17 25.35 2.93 -5.69
CA LEU A 17 25.91 2.46 -4.41
C LEU A 17 25.74 3.49 -3.29
N ALA A 18 25.94 4.77 -3.57
CA ALA A 18 25.70 5.85 -2.61
C ALA A 18 24.21 5.93 -2.22
N GLY A 19 23.31 5.84 -3.19
CA GLY A 19 21.86 5.83 -2.95
C GLY A 19 21.41 4.63 -2.11
N LEU A 20 21.92 3.44 -2.41
CA LEU A 20 21.65 2.24 -1.61
C LEU A 20 22.16 2.40 -0.17
N LEU A 21 23.37 2.90 0.01
CA LEU A 21 23.95 3.16 1.34
C LEU A 21 23.09 4.16 2.14
N VAL A 22 22.73 5.28 1.52
CA VAL A 22 21.84 6.29 2.13
C VAL A 22 20.49 5.66 2.52
N SER A 23 19.89 4.89 1.62
CA SER A 23 18.63 4.23 1.89
C SER A 23 18.73 3.26 3.07
N VAL A 24 19.74 2.37 3.08
CA VAL A 24 19.92 1.38 4.16
C VAL A 24 20.17 2.04 5.51
N LEU A 25 21.03 3.06 5.57
CA LEU A 25 21.39 3.71 6.82
C LEU A 25 20.27 4.58 7.40
N LEU A 26 19.47 5.23 6.54
CA LEU A 26 18.49 6.23 6.94
C LEU A 26 17.04 5.77 6.75
N TYR A 27 16.79 4.52 6.33
CA TYR A 27 15.44 3.99 6.05
C TYR A 27 14.49 4.18 7.25
N ARG A 28 14.92 3.74 8.43
CA ARG A 28 14.11 3.83 9.65
C ARG A 28 13.78 5.27 10.05
N SER A 29 14.67 6.20 9.71
CA SER A 29 14.46 7.63 9.97
C SER A 29 13.54 8.28 8.95
N ALA A 30 13.43 7.73 7.74
CA ALA A 30 12.62 8.28 6.67
C ALA A 30 11.20 7.68 6.63
N PHE A 31 11.04 6.38 6.94
CA PHE A 31 9.82 5.62 6.74
C PHE A 31 9.26 5.02 8.03
N PRO A 32 8.03 5.42 8.45
CA PRO A 32 7.39 4.94 9.67
C PRO A 32 7.08 3.44 9.70
N GLN A 33 6.88 2.82 8.53
CA GLN A 33 6.61 1.37 8.39
C GLN A 33 7.67 0.50 9.06
N ALA A 34 8.89 1.02 9.22
CA ALA A 34 9.96 0.32 9.92
C ALA A 34 9.70 0.13 11.43
N ALA A 35 8.67 0.77 11.98
CA ALA A 35 8.30 0.66 13.39
C ALA A 35 7.33 -0.49 13.69
N VAL A 36 6.70 -1.09 12.67
CA VAL A 36 5.75 -2.20 12.86
C VAL A 36 6.51 -3.47 13.20
N THR A 37 6.24 -4.03 14.37
CA THR A 37 6.79 -5.32 14.82
C THR A 37 5.64 -6.28 15.06
N LEU A 38 5.58 -7.38 14.31
CA LEU A 38 4.54 -8.39 14.40
C LEU A 38 5.03 -9.56 15.25
N LYS A 39 4.51 -9.73 16.46
CA LYS A 39 4.80 -10.91 17.28
C LYS A 39 3.98 -12.12 16.83
N VAL A 40 2.82 -11.88 16.23
CA VAL A 40 1.89 -12.93 15.80
C VAL A 40 1.58 -12.83 14.31
N THR A 41 1.44 -13.99 13.69
CA THR A 41 0.98 -14.14 12.30
C THR A 41 -0.55 -14.02 12.22
N ARG A 42 -1.07 -13.97 10.99
CA ARG A 42 -2.52 -14.04 10.73
C ARG A 42 -3.17 -15.25 11.42
N ALA A 43 -2.56 -16.43 11.31
CA ALA A 43 -3.11 -17.67 11.86
C ALA A 43 -3.14 -17.64 13.40
N GLU A 44 -2.07 -17.20 14.04
CA GLU A 44 -1.97 -17.08 15.50
C GLU A 44 -2.95 -16.03 16.04
N ALA A 45 -3.07 -14.88 15.38
CA ALA A 45 -4.04 -13.85 15.76
C ALA A 45 -5.50 -14.33 15.60
N THR A 46 -5.79 -15.08 14.54
CA THR A 46 -7.11 -15.68 14.34
C THR A 46 -7.42 -16.73 15.41
N ALA A 47 -6.45 -17.56 15.77
CA ALA A 47 -6.60 -18.54 16.86
C ALA A 47 -6.86 -17.85 18.20
N ALA A 48 -6.10 -16.81 18.54
CA ALA A 48 -6.31 -16.02 19.76
C ALA A 48 -7.72 -15.37 19.79
N ALA A 49 -8.17 -14.82 18.65
CA ALA A 49 -9.50 -14.24 18.54
C ALA A 49 -10.62 -15.30 18.69
N ARG A 50 -10.43 -16.49 18.13
CA ARG A 50 -11.37 -17.61 18.26
C ARG A 50 -11.47 -18.08 19.70
N THR A 51 -10.33 -18.35 20.36
CA THR A 51 -10.28 -18.75 21.78
C THR A 51 -11.01 -17.74 22.65
N PHE A 52 -10.77 -16.43 22.43
CA PHE A 52 -11.47 -15.37 23.16
C PHE A 52 -13.00 -15.44 23.03
N LEU A 53 -13.51 -15.73 21.83
CA LEU A 53 -14.96 -15.85 21.59
C LEU A 53 -15.52 -17.14 22.22
N GLU A 54 -14.83 -18.27 22.10
CA GLU A 54 -15.22 -19.55 22.66
C GLU A 54 -15.28 -19.51 24.20
N GLU A 55 -14.32 -18.86 24.86
CA GLU A 55 -14.32 -18.62 26.31
C GLU A 55 -15.52 -17.78 26.78
N ARG A 56 -16.12 -17.01 25.88
CA ARG A 56 -17.34 -16.21 26.10
C ARG A 56 -18.62 -16.93 25.70
N GLY A 57 -18.53 -18.20 25.31
CA GLY A 57 -19.68 -19.00 24.92
C GLY A 57 -20.22 -18.73 23.51
N ALA A 58 -19.45 -18.02 22.66
CA ALA A 58 -19.86 -17.78 21.27
C ALA A 58 -19.85 -19.07 20.47
N GLY A 59 -21.00 -19.49 19.96
CA GLY A 59 -21.15 -20.62 19.05
C GLY A 59 -20.78 -20.22 17.62
N LEU A 60 -19.56 -20.52 17.19
CA LEU A 60 -19.07 -20.15 15.86
C LEU A 60 -19.41 -21.16 14.76
N GLU A 61 -20.24 -22.15 15.06
CA GLU A 61 -20.67 -23.15 14.07
C GLU A 61 -21.50 -22.51 12.94
N GLY A 62 -21.16 -22.84 11.70
CA GLY A 62 -21.78 -22.27 10.51
C GLY A 62 -21.35 -20.85 10.13
N PHE A 63 -20.56 -20.18 10.96
CA PHE A 63 -19.97 -18.88 10.60
C PHE A 63 -18.80 -19.04 9.63
N ARG A 64 -18.69 -18.07 8.71
CA ARG A 64 -17.52 -17.90 7.83
C ARG A 64 -16.54 -16.95 8.46
N GLU A 65 -15.28 -17.30 8.39
CA GLU A 65 -14.18 -16.49 8.92
C GLU A 65 -13.53 -15.64 7.84
N ALA A 66 -13.25 -14.38 8.14
CA ALA A 66 -12.44 -13.50 7.30
C ALA A 66 -11.48 -12.69 8.16
N VAL A 67 -10.30 -12.39 7.62
CA VAL A 67 -9.25 -11.67 8.34
C VAL A 67 -8.69 -10.56 7.47
N GLN A 68 -8.39 -9.42 8.08
CA GLN A 68 -7.69 -8.29 7.48
C GLN A 68 -6.64 -7.77 8.46
N PHE A 69 -5.48 -7.36 7.97
CA PHE A 69 -4.53 -6.57 8.75
C PHE A 69 -4.78 -5.10 8.48
N GLY A 70 -4.67 -4.26 9.49
CA GLY A 70 -4.82 -2.82 9.27
C GLY A 70 -4.51 -2.00 10.51
N GLY A 71 -4.22 -0.73 10.28
CA GLY A 71 -3.92 0.25 11.30
C GLY A 71 -5.06 1.21 11.61
N ASP A 72 -4.79 2.06 12.57
CA ASP A 72 -5.46 3.32 12.82
C ASP A 72 -4.60 4.44 12.23
N ASP A 73 -4.77 4.71 10.94
CA ASP A 73 -3.99 5.73 10.23
C ASP A 73 -4.23 7.13 10.79
N VAL A 74 -5.46 7.42 11.20
CA VAL A 74 -5.83 8.72 11.80
C VAL A 74 -5.07 8.92 13.12
N GLY A 75 -5.09 7.91 13.99
CA GLY A 75 -4.37 7.93 15.27
C GLY A 75 -2.86 8.05 15.07
N LEU A 76 -2.31 7.30 14.13
CA LEU A 76 -0.88 7.34 13.83
C LEU A 76 -0.43 8.71 13.32
N VAL A 77 -1.19 9.28 12.38
CA VAL A 77 -0.93 10.61 11.84
C VAL A 77 -1.05 11.67 12.93
N PHE A 78 -2.07 11.58 13.79
CA PHE A 78 -2.23 12.46 14.93
C PHE A 78 -1.01 12.45 15.84
N LEU A 79 -0.53 11.26 16.23
CA LEU A 79 0.66 11.12 17.07
C LEU A 79 1.92 11.65 16.38
N GLN A 80 2.16 11.30 15.11
CA GLN A 80 3.33 11.78 14.38
C GLN A 80 3.38 13.31 14.31
N ARG A 81 2.23 13.93 14.12
CA ARG A 81 2.11 15.38 13.98
C ARG A 81 2.22 16.12 15.30
N THR A 82 1.78 15.51 16.39
CA THR A 82 1.75 16.16 17.72
C THR A 82 3.00 15.89 18.54
N ILE A 83 3.49 14.64 18.57
CA ILE A 83 4.62 14.22 19.42
C ILE A 83 5.84 13.74 18.64
N GLY A 84 5.79 13.79 17.31
CA GLY A 84 6.88 13.37 16.42
C GLY A 84 6.97 11.87 16.18
N LEU A 85 7.72 11.48 15.14
CA LEU A 85 7.76 10.09 14.65
C LEU A 85 8.25 9.09 15.70
N ASP A 86 9.34 9.40 16.40
CA ASP A 86 9.95 8.44 17.35
C ASP A 86 9.05 8.20 18.56
N SER A 87 8.39 9.25 19.06
CA SER A 87 7.44 9.14 20.16
C SER A 87 6.15 8.43 19.71
N ALA A 88 5.64 8.76 18.53
CA ALA A 88 4.50 8.06 17.93
C ALA A 88 4.77 6.57 17.77
N SER A 89 5.95 6.20 17.28
CA SER A 89 6.38 4.81 17.14
C SER A 89 6.49 4.06 18.47
N ARG A 90 6.94 4.73 19.55
CA ARG A 90 6.95 4.14 20.90
C ARG A 90 5.53 3.94 21.43
N TRP A 91 4.65 4.94 21.29
CA TRP A 91 3.25 4.82 21.72
C TRP A 91 2.53 3.67 21.03
N ALA A 92 2.72 3.54 19.72
CA ALA A 92 2.14 2.47 18.92
C ALA A 92 2.60 1.06 19.32
N ARG A 93 3.81 0.93 19.92
CA ARG A 93 4.32 -0.36 20.39
C ARG A 93 3.96 -0.67 21.84
N GLU A 94 3.82 0.35 22.69
CA GLU A 94 3.83 0.19 24.14
C GLU A 94 2.53 0.58 24.82
N ARG A 95 1.73 1.46 24.20
CA ARG A 95 0.60 2.10 24.88
C ARG A 95 -0.75 1.92 24.21
N VAL A 96 -0.81 1.96 22.88
CA VAL A 96 -2.08 1.90 22.16
C VAL A 96 -1.96 1.05 20.89
N PRO A 97 -2.94 0.17 20.63
CA PRO A 97 -2.88 -0.76 19.51
C PRO A 97 -3.25 -0.05 18.19
N LEU A 98 -2.28 0.62 17.57
CA LEU A 98 -2.51 1.27 16.27
C LEU A 98 -2.54 0.30 15.10
N TRP A 99 -2.01 -0.91 15.25
CA TRP A 99 -2.08 -1.97 14.24
C TRP A 99 -2.69 -3.23 14.83
N SER A 100 -3.59 -3.86 14.08
CA SER A 100 -4.28 -5.07 14.52
C SER A 100 -4.66 -5.99 13.37
N TRP A 101 -4.74 -7.27 13.70
CA TRP A 101 -5.45 -8.27 12.93
C TRP A 101 -6.93 -8.15 13.24
N LYS A 102 -7.74 -7.82 12.24
CA LYS A 102 -9.19 -7.67 12.33
C LYS A 102 -9.82 -8.97 11.82
N THR A 103 -10.34 -9.78 12.71
CA THR A 103 -11.03 -11.03 12.36
C THR A 103 -12.53 -10.82 12.46
N ARG A 104 -13.25 -11.40 11.51
CA ARG A 104 -14.71 -11.30 11.39
C ARG A 104 -15.28 -12.69 11.16
N TRP A 105 -16.31 -13.07 11.94
CA TRP A 105 -17.13 -14.24 11.73
C TRP A 105 -18.53 -13.79 11.40
N PHE A 106 -19.09 -14.30 10.30
CA PHE A 106 -20.38 -13.88 9.75
C PHE A 106 -21.11 -15.03 9.07
N LYS A 107 -22.43 -14.92 8.96
CA LYS A 107 -23.27 -15.81 8.15
C LYS A 107 -23.90 -15.03 7.02
N PRO A 108 -23.89 -15.55 5.77
CA PRO A 108 -24.56 -14.90 4.65
C PRO A 108 -26.08 -14.77 4.89
N GLY A 109 -26.59 -13.56 4.69
CA GLY A 109 -28.01 -13.26 4.89
C GLY A 109 -28.42 -12.98 6.34
N GLU A 110 -27.49 -13.09 7.30
CA GLU A 110 -27.76 -12.78 8.69
C GLU A 110 -27.05 -11.48 9.13
N LYS A 111 -27.65 -10.77 10.08
CA LYS A 111 -27.04 -9.56 10.65
C LYS A 111 -26.01 -9.90 11.71
N GLU A 112 -26.14 -11.06 12.35
CA GLU A 112 -25.25 -11.47 13.42
C GLU A 112 -23.83 -11.68 12.94
N GLU A 113 -22.91 -10.99 13.60
CA GLU A 113 -21.47 -11.07 13.32
C GLU A 113 -20.66 -10.92 14.61
N TRP A 114 -19.53 -11.61 14.63
CA TRP A 114 -18.49 -11.41 15.64
C TRP A 114 -17.29 -10.76 14.99
N ARG A 115 -16.79 -9.70 15.58
CA ARG A 115 -15.59 -9.00 15.13
C ARG A 115 -14.60 -8.91 16.26
N VAL A 116 -13.37 -9.34 16.04
CA VAL A 116 -12.29 -9.30 17.05
C VAL A 116 -11.06 -8.66 16.44
N GLY A 117 -10.52 -7.65 17.13
CA GLY A 117 -9.24 -7.03 16.79
C GLY A 117 -8.16 -7.56 17.73
N VAL A 118 -7.13 -8.19 17.16
CA VAL A 118 -5.97 -8.69 17.90
C VAL A 118 -4.77 -7.81 17.57
N GLY A 119 -4.17 -7.21 18.58
CA GLY A 119 -2.97 -6.39 18.43
C GLY A 119 -1.79 -7.18 17.86
N VAL A 120 -0.77 -6.47 17.42
CA VAL A 120 0.45 -7.07 16.87
C VAL A 120 1.22 -7.92 17.88
N ASP A 121 0.91 -7.80 19.15
CA ASP A 121 1.47 -8.58 20.28
C ASP A 121 0.65 -9.82 20.64
N GLY A 122 -0.51 -10.03 20.01
CA GLY A 122 -1.42 -11.15 20.23
C GLY A 122 -2.55 -10.89 21.24
N ARG A 123 -2.63 -9.69 21.82
CA ARG A 123 -3.72 -9.34 22.76
C ARG A 123 -4.99 -8.96 22.01
N VAL A 124 -6.14 -9.33 22.57
CA VAL A 124 -7.43 -8.85 22.06
C VAL A 124 -7.65 -7.41 22.52
N GLU A 125 -7.66 -6.49 21.58
CA GLU A 125 -7.78 -5.04 21.82
C GLU A 125 -9.15 -4.49 21.43
N ARG A 126 -9.89 -5.23 20.64
CA ARG A 126 -11.24 -4.91 20.23
C ARG A 126 -12.07 -6.18 20.11
N PHE A 127 -13.32 -6.06 20.46
CA PHE A 127 -14.34 -7.07 20.23
C PHE A 127 -15.67 -6.39 19.99
N GLU A 128 -16.52 -6.98 19.14
CA GLU A 128 -17.85 -6.50 18.84
C GLU A 128 -18.75 -7.69 18.45
N HIS A 129 -19.88 -7.82 19.14
CA HIS A 129 -20.96 -8.71 18.77
C HIS A 129 -22.06 -7.90 18.12
N VAL A 130 -22.21 -8.02 16.82
CA VAL A 130 -23.24 -7.32 16.06
C VAL A 130 -24.50 -8.18 16.05
N ILE A 131 -25.55 -7.70 16.67
CA ILE A 131 -26.84 -8.40 16.73
C ILE A 131 -27.97 -7.56 16.10
N ALA A 132 -29.11 -8.19 15.85
CA ALA A 132 -30.28 -7.47 15.34
C ALA A 132 -30.77 -6.44 16.36
N GLU A 133 -31.26 -5.29 15.87
CA GLU A 133 -31.83 -4.25 16.75
C GLU A 133 -32.99 -4.75 17.58
N ALA A 134 -33.84 -5.61 16.99
CA ALA A 134 -34.98 -6.25 17.65
C ALA A 134 -34.60 -7.50 18.49
N ALA A 135 -33.31 -7.85 18.61
CA ALA A 135 -32.87 -8.98 19.46
C ALA A 135 -33.28 -8.71 20.91
N ALA A 136 -33.77 -9.73 21.57
CA ALA A 136 -34.17 -9.65 22.96
C ALA A 136 -32.94 -9.56 23.88
N GLY A 137 -33.08 -8.92 25.02
CA GLY A 137 -32.08 -8.80 26.08
C GLY A 137 -32.71 -8.16 27.31
N ALA A 138 -31.96 -8.05 28.39
CA ALA A 138 -32.44 -7.44 29.62
C ALA A 138 -32.63 -5.93 29.49
N ASP A 139 -33.42 -5.38 30.35
CA ASP A 139 -33.65 -3.93 30.52
C ASP A 139 -32.91 -3.46 31.79
N LEU A 140 -31.57 -3.47 31.74
CA LEU A 140 -30.76 -3.05 32.88
C LEU A 140 -30.85 -1.54 33.07
N GLN A 141 -30.78 -1.14 34.36
CA GLN A 141 -30.52 0.25 34.71
C GLN A 141 -29.04 0.57 34.46
N GLN A 142 -28.74 1.85 34.17
CA GLN A 142 -27.41 2.31 33.81
C GLN A 142 -26.33 1.93 34.83
N ASP A 143 -26.62 2.02 36.13
CA ASP A 143 -25.67 1.68 37.20
C ASP A 143 -25.33 0.17 37.20
N SER A 144 -26.33 -0.69 36.95
CA SER A 144 -26.11 -2.14 36.87
C SER A 144 -25.31 -2.51 35.63
N ALA A 145 -25.59 -1.87 34.49
CA ALA A 145 -24.82 -2.06 33.26
C ALA A 145 -23.38 -1.54 33.39
N GLN A 146 -23.18 -0.42 34.11
CA GLN A 146 -21.85 0.10 34.41
C GLN A 146 -21.06 -0.89 35.28
N ALA A 147 -21.65 -1.44 36.34
CA ALA A 147 -20.99 -2.42 37.20
C ALA A 147 -20.55 -3.67 36.40
N LEU A 148 -21.38 -4.11 35.43
CA LEU A 148 -21.04 -5.21 34.53
C LEU A 148 -19.84 -4.85 33.64
N ALA A 149 -19.82 -3.64 33.08
CA ALA A 149 -18.70 -3.15 32.25
C ALA A 149 -17.39 -3.03 33.06
N GLU A 150 -17.46 -2.50 34.28
CA GLU A 150 -16.30 -2.38 35.18
C GLU A 150 -15.76 -3.73 35.63
N GLN A 151 -16.64 -4.68 35.92
CA GLN A 151 -16.26 -6.07 36.21
C GLN A 151 -15.52 -6.72 35.03
N PHE A 152 -16.05 -6.55 33.82
CA PHE A 152 -15.42 -7.03 32.61
C PHE A 152 -14.02 -6.44 32.41
N LEU A 153 -13.85 -5.13 32.56
CA LEU A 153 -12.55 -4.46 32.43
C LEU A 153 -11.55 -4.95 33.48
N THR A 154 -12.00 -5.12 34.72
CA THR A 154 -11.16 -5.65 35.81
C THR A 154 -10.70 -7.07 35.52
N GLN A 155 -11.59 -7.95 35.02
CA GLN A 155 -11.24 -9.33 34.62
C GLN A 155 -10.22 -9.34 33.46
N ARG A 156 -10.21 -8.31 32.62
CA ARG A 156 -9.20 -8.13 31.57
C ARG A 156 -7.88 -7.52 32.06
N GLY A 157 -7.77 -7.24 33.34
CA GLY A 157 -6.55 -6.71 33.97
C GLY A 157 -6.43 -5.18 33.93
N TRP A 158 -7.50 -4.46 33.60
CA TRP A 158 -7.49 -3.01 33.66
C TRP A 158 -7.65 -2.53 35.11
N ASN A 159 -6.77 -1.64 35.55
CA ASN A 159 -6.91 -0.96 36.82
C ASN A 159 -7.71 0.33 36.62
N LEU A 160 -8.97 0.34 36.97
CA LEU A 160 -9.87 1.48 36.76
C LEU A 160 -9.47 2.73 37.55
N ALA A 161 -8.62 2.60 38.58
CA ALA A 161 -8.07 3.75 39.29
C ALA A 161 -7.13 4.62 38.42
N ASP A 162 -6.66 4.08 37.29
CA ASP A 162 -5.82 4.81 36.33
C ASP A 162 -6.63 5.53 35.24
N PHE A 163 -7.98 5.55 35.37
CA PHE A 163 -8.89 6.06 34.35
C PHE A 163 -10.01 6.91 34.95
N ASP A 164 -10.42 7.96 34.20
CA ASP A 164 -11.63 8.72 34.46
C ASP A 164 -12.73 8.31 33.49
N ARG A 165 -13.96 8.10 33.99
CA ARG A 165 -15.11 7.86 33.11
C ARG A 165 -15.49 9.18 32.39
N VAL A 166 -15.43 9.17 31.05
CA VAL A 166 -15.66 10.36 30.22
C VAL A 166 -16.93 10.27 29.38
N GLU A 167 -17.46 9.06 29.14
CA GLU A 167 -18.70 8.87 28.39
C GLU A 167 -19.59 7.84 29.10
N SER A 168 -20.90 8.15 29.10
CA SER A 168 -21.94 7.25 29.60
C SER A 168 -23.25 7.60 28.89
N SER A 169 -23.80 6.63 28.15
CA SER A 169 -25.07 6.80 27.45
C SER A 169 -25.88 5.51 27.47
N SER A 170 -27.21 5.64 27.31
CA SER A 170 -28.14 4.53 27.24
C SER A 170 -29.09 4.74 26.07
N GLU A 171 -29.36 3.66 25.34
CA GLU A 171 -30.29 3.65 24.22
C GLU A 171 -31.33 2.55 24.41
N ARG A 172 -32.58 2.94 24.52
CA ARG A 172 -33.69 1.99 24.58
C ARG A 172 -33.97 1.42 23.21
N ARG A 173 -33.84 0.09 23.06
CA ARG A 173 -34.29 -0.68 21.92
C ARG A 173 -35.69 -1.24 22.18
N ASP A 174 -36.30 -1.88 21.17
CA ASP A 174 -37.64 -2.45 21.31
C ASP A 174 -37.74 -3.49 22.42
N LYS A 175 -36.70 -4.32 22.61
CA LYS A 175 -36.71 -5.48 23.51
C LYS A 175 -35.53 -5.55 24.48
N ARG A 176 -34.74 -4.49 24.62
CA ARG A 176 -33.61 -4.36 25.55
C ARG A 176 -33.19 -2.92 25.70
N THR A 177 -32.33 -2.63 26.64
CA THR A 177 -31.61 -1.35 26.72
C THR A 177 -30.12 -1.60 26.50
N ASP A 178 -29.51 -0.83 25.58
CA ASP A 178 -28.08 -0.87 25.29
C ASP A 178 -27.40 0.32 26.01
N HIS A 179 -26.23 0.06 26.59
CA HIS A 179 -25.45 1.08 27.29
C HIS A 179 -24.05 1.18 26.71
N HIS A 180 -23.51 2.39 26.67
CA HIS A 180 -22.14 2.67 26.25
C HIS A 180 -21.41 3.40 27.36
N PHE A 181 -20.20 2.95 27.70
CA PHE A 181 -19.32 3.58 28.67
C PHE A 181 -17.93 3.74 28.08
N ALA A 182 -17.27 4.86 28.33
CA ALA A 182 -15.85 5.03 28.00
C ALA A 182 -15.09 5.68 29.13
N TRP A 183 -13.85 5.22 29.29
CA TRP A 183 -12.90 5.73 30.28
C TRP A 183 -11.63 6.20 29.59
N GLU A 184 -11.11 7.34 30.04
CA GLU A 184 -9.89 7.95 29.53
C GLU A 184 -8.73 7.72 30.50
N GLN A 185 -7.59 7.29 29.98
CA GLN A 185 -6.41 6.96 30.77
C GLN A 185 -5.69 8.23 31.26
N HIS A 186 -5.37 8.28 32.56
CA HIS A 186 -4.62 9.38 33.15
C HIS A 186 -3.26 9.59 32.49
N GLY A 187 -2.86 10.84 32.28
CA GLY A 187 -1.54 11.18 31.76
C GLY A 187 -1.28 10.82 30.31
N THR A 188 -2.34 10.50 29.53
CA THR A 188 -2.21 10.21 28.09
C THR A 188 -2.75 11.33 27.20
N SER A 189 -3.21 12.44 27.78
CA SER A 189 -3.74 13.57 27.02
C SER A 189 -2.65 14.26 26.21
N ILE A 190 -2.90 14.40 24.89
CA ILE A 190 -2.01 15.07 23.92
C ILE A 190 -2.78 16.25 23.33
N ALA A 191 -2.33 17.46 23.66
CA ALA A 191 -2.95 18.68 23.14
C ALA A 191 -2.67 18.86 21.64
N TRP A 192 -3.69 19.29 20.90
CA TRP A 192 -3.59 19.71 19.51
C TRP A 192 -4.18 21.13 19.38
N ALA A 193 -3.34 22.06 18.92
CA ALA A 193 -3.68 23.48 18.87
C ALA A 193 -4.65 23.88 17.73
N GLY A 194 -5.05 22.91 16.89
CA GLY A 194 -5.84 23.20 15.68
C GLY A 194 -4.96 23.60 14.47
N ALA A 195 -5.57 23.80 13.32
CA ALA A 195 -4.91 24.39 12.17
C ALA A 195 -4.69 25.90 12.39
N VAL A 196 -3.61 26.44 11.84
CA VAL A 196 -3.38 27.90 11.85
C VAL A 196 -4.58 28.60 11.21
N GLY A 197 -5.27 29.44 11.99
CA GLY A 197 -6.47 30.18 11.55
C GLY A 197 -7.81 29.44 11.69
N ALA A 198 -7.84 28.20 12.21
CA ALA A 198 -9.09 27.48 12.50
C ALA A 198 -9.49 27.63 13.97
N GLN A 199 -10.78 27.91 14.24
CA GLN A 199 -11.33 27.79 15.59
C GLN A 199 -11.47 26.30 15.93
N GLY A 200 -10.75 25.82 16.92
CA GLY A 200 -10.92 24.50 17.51
C GLY A 200 -9.63 23.71 17.60
N GLY A 201 -9.01 23.76 18.76
CA GLY A 201 -8.07 22.77 19.25
C GLY A 201 -8.82 21.61 19.91
N GLY A 202 -8.08 20.66 20.46
CA GLY A 202 -8.61 19.53 21.23
C GLY A 202 -7.48 18.73 21.83
N SER A 203 -7.82 17.67 22.56
CA SER A 203 -6.84 16.70 23.02
C SER A 203 -7.20 15.29 22.57
N GLY A 204 -6.17 14.54 22.13
CA GLY A 204 -6.30 13.11 21.97
C GLY A 204 -5.86 12.40 23.23
N ALA A 205 -6.48 11.26 23.56
CA ALA A 205 -6.13 10.47 24.72
C ALA A 205 -6.40 8.97 24.50
N ILE A 206 -5.73 8.12 25.25
CA ILE A 206 -6.01 6.68 25.24
C ILE A 206 -7.31 6.42 25.99
N ARG A 207 -8.19 5.65 25.38
CA ARG A 207 -9.47 5.27 25.97
C ARG A 207 -9.72 3.77 25.88
N ILE A 208 -10.47 3.29 26.86
CA ILE A 208 -11.15 2.01 26.82
C ILE A 208 -12.65 2.27 26.80
N ALA A 209 -13.38 1.48 26.00
CA ALA A 209 -14.82 1.59 25.92
C ALA A 209 -15.47 0.22 25.98
N VAL A 210 -16.65 0.14 26.58
CA VAL A 210 -17.46 -1.07 26.70
C VAL A 210 -18.89 -0.75 26.28
N ASP A 211 -19.44 -1.61 25.43
CA ASP A 211 -20.84 -1.60 25.03
C ASP A 211 -21.54 -2.79 25.73
N VAL A 212 -22.60 -2.51 26.48
CA VAL A 212 -23.45 -3.50 27.14
C VAL A 212 -24.76 -3.57 26.36
N GLN A 213 -25.11 -4.76 25.85
CA GLN A 213 -26.31 -5.03 25.09
C GLN A 213 -27.27 -5.87 25.93
N GLY A 214 -28.26 -5.22 26.54
CA GLY A 214 -29.06 -5.88 27.56
C GLY A 214 -28.24 -6.17 28.81
N ASP A 215 -27.95 -7.43 29.08
CA ASP A 215 -27.12 -7.92 30.20
C ASP A 215 -25.83 -8.60 29.76
N GLU A 216 -25.47 -8.47 28.47
CA GLU A 216 -24.25 -9.03 27.91
C GLU A 216 -23.28 -7.93 27.47
N ILE A 217 -21.97 -8.24 27.55
CA ILE A 217 -20.95 -7.37 26.96
C ILE A 217 -20.96 -7.58 25.44
N GLY A 218 -21.52 -6.61 24.71
CA GLY A 218 -21.60 -6.62 23.27
C GLY A 218 -20.41 -5.99 22.56
N GLY A 219 -19.59 -5.20 23.25
CA GLY A 219 -18.43 -4.55 22.66
C GLY A 219 -17.38 -4.13 23.66
N TYR A 220 -16.13 -4.11 23.18
CA TYR A 220 -14.97 -3.59 23.90
C TYR A 220 -13.97 -2.99 22.91
N ARG A 221 -13.37 -1.87 23.30
CA ARG A 221 -12.30 -1.23 22.49
C ARG A 221 -11.26 -0.59 23.39
N HIS A 222 -9.99 -0.81 23.07
CA HIS A 222 -8.85 -0.04 23.55
C HIS A 222 -8.29 0.75 22.36
N PHE A 223 -8.27 2.08 22.42
CA PHE A 223 -7.99 2.92 21.25
C PHE A 223 -7.47 4.30 21.64
N LEU A 224 -6.92 5.01 20.65
CA LEU A 224 -6.61 6.43 20.76
C LEU A 224 -7.83 7.24 20.29
N LYS A 225 -8.45 8.00 21.19
CA LYS A 225 -9.43 9.02 20.79
C LYS A 225 -8.68 10.22 20.21
N VAL A 226 -8.93 10.50 18.95
CA VAL A 226 -8.40 11.67 18.26
C VAL A 226 -9.46 12.78 18.29
N PRO A 227 -9.09 14.08 18.36
CA PRO A 227 -10.06 15.17 18.28
C PRO A 227 -10.83 15.15 16.95
N ASP A 228 -12.15 15.24 16.99
CA ASP A 228 -13.01 15.20 15.80
C ASP A 228 -12.68 16.32 14.79
N ALA A 229 -12.21 17.47 15.29
CA ALA A 229 -11.74 18.55 14.42
C ALA A 229 -10.49 18.19 13.65
N PHE A 230 -9.55 17.41 14.25
CA PHE A 230 -8.38 16.87 13.55
C PHE A 230 -8.79 15.89 12.47
N GLU A 231 -9.67 14.95 12.80
CA GLU A 231 -10.16 13.95 11.85
C GLU A 231 -10.83 14.60 10.63
N ARG A 232 -11.74 15.57 10.85
CA ARG A 232 -12.37 16.33 9.77
C ARG A 232 -11.36 17.08 8.91
N GLN A 233 -10.34 17.70 9.51
CA GLN A 233 -9.28 18.39 8.78
C GLN A 233 -8.47 17.40 7.91
N LEU A 234 -8.13 16.24 8.46
CA LEU A 234 -7.40 15.19 7.76
C LEU A 234 -8.21 14.70 6.56
N GLN A 235 -9.49 14.36 6.76
CA GLN A 235 -10.39 13.91 5.69
C GLN A 235 -10.54 14.97 4.58
N GLY A 236 -10.66 16.24 4.92
CA GLY A 236 -10.67 17.34 3.95
C GLY A 236 -9.39 17.40 3.12
N THR A 237 -8.24 17.20 3.75
CA THR A 237 -6.94 17.18 3.06
C THR A 237 -6.81 15.95 2.13
N MET A 238 -7.25 14.77 2.58
CA MET A 238 -7.27 13.55 1.77
C MET A 238 -8.17 13.70 0.55
N SER A 239 -9.32 14.36 0.69
CA SER A 239 -10.24 14.62 -0.42
C SER A 239 -9.60 15.44 -1.54
N VAL A 240 -8.74 16.42 -1.21
CA VAL A 240 -7.96 17.18 -2.23
C VAL A 240 -7.01 16.25 -2.97
N GLY A 241 -6.30 15.37 -2.26
CA GLY A 241 -5.41 14.39 -2.87
C GLY A 241 -6.15 13.44 -3.83
N GLN A 242 -7.32 12.96 -3.42
CA GLN A 242 -8.18 12.12 -4.24
C GLN A 242 -8.66 12.84 -5.52
N PHE A 243 -9.05 14.12 -5.38
CA PHE A 243 -9.48 14.92 -6.54
C PHE A 243 -8.34 15.11 -7.56
N LEU A 244 -7.12 15.40 -7.10
CA LEU A 244 -5.94 15.51 -7.96
C LEU A 244 -5.63 14.17 -8.65
N ALA A 245 -5.71 13.05 -7.92
CA ALA A 245 -5.49 11.72 -8.47
C ALA A 245 -6.53 11.35 -9.53
N LEU A 246 -7.81 11.68 -9.31
CA LEU A 246 -8.88 11.47 -10.30
C LEU A 246 -8.65 12.28 -11.58
N GLY A 247 -8.21 13.54 -11.46
CA GLY A 247 -7.83 14.35 -12.62
C GLY A 247 -6.69 13.72 -13.44
N ALA A 248 -5.64 13.27 -12.75
CA ALA A 248 -4.51 12.59 -13.38
C ALA A 248 -4.91 11.23 -13.99
N LEU A 249 -5.81 10.48 -13.34
CA LEU A 249 -6.37 9.24 -13.87
C LEU A 249 -7.17 9.49 -15.15
N GLY A 250 -7.97 10.56 -15.19
CA GLY A 250 -8.68 10.98 -16.41
C GLY A 250 -7.73 11.29 -17.58
N LEU A 251 -6.60 11.98 -17.30
CA LEU A 251 -5.56 12.24 -18.31
C LEU A 251 -4.84 10.94 -18.73
N THR A 252 -4.60 10.03 -17.80
CA THR A 252 -4.03 8.71 -18.11
C THR A 252 -4.97 7.90 -19.01
N PHE A 253 -6.26 7.90 -18.71
CA PHE A 253 -7.27 7.26 -19.55
C PHE A 253 -7.28 7.86 -20.97
N ALA A 254 -7.19 9.19 -21.10
CA ALA A 254 -7.08 9.87 -22.40
C ALA A 254 -5.79 9.45 -23.14
N LEU A 255 -4.67 9.28 -22.43
CA LEU A 255 -3.44 8.74 -23.03
C LEU A 255 -3.67 7.31 -23.57
N ILE A 256 -4.34 6.44 -22.84
CA ILE A 256 -4.60 5.05 -23.29
C ILE A 256 -5.57 5.02 -24.48
N LEU A 257 -6.61 5.86 -24.49
CA LEU A 257 -7.48 5.99 -25.66
C LEU A 257 -6.71 6.51 -26.89
N THR A 258 -5.77 7.43 -26.68
CA THR A 258 -4.87 7.92 -27.74
C THR A 258 -3.96 6.79 -28.23
N ALA A 259 -3.43 5.96 -27.33
CA ALA A 259 -2.63 4.79 -27.68
C ALA A 259 -3.44 3.77 -28.48
N LEU A 260 -4.70 3.51 -28.11
CA LEU A 260 -5.62 2.66 -28.89
C LEU A 260 -5.84 3.23 -30.31
N GLY A 261 -6.16 4.51 -30.44
CA GLY A 261 -6.37 5.16 -31.73
C GLY A 261 -5.13 5.10 -32.63
N LEU A 262 -3.95 5.35 -32.05
CA LEU A 262 -2.68 5.23 -32.76
C LEU A 262 -2.36 3.77 -33.12
N THR A 263 -2.63 2.80 -32.26
CA THR A 263 -2.48 1.38 -32.57
C THR A 263 -3.30 1.00 -33.80
N ILE A 264 -4.57 1.43 -33.89
CA ILE A 264 -5.43 1.19 -35.05
C ILE A 264 -4.86 1.86 -36.32
N ALA A 265 -4.39 3.11 -36.19
CA ALA A 265 -3.82 3.85 -37.33
C ALA A 265 -2.51 3.17 -37.83
N ARG A 266 -1.66 2.70 -36.94
CA ARG A 266 -0.40 1.99 -37.27
C ARG A 266 -0.66 0.58 -37.80
N TYR A 267 -1.66 -0.11 -37.29
CA TYR A 267 -2.10 -1.41 -37.83
C TYR A 267 -2.49 -1.31 -39.32
N ARG A 268 -3.27 -0.28 -39.68
CA ARG A 268 -3.66 -0.03 -41.10
C ARG A 268 -2.47 0.25 -42.01
N LYS A 269 -1.31 0.64 -41.45
CA LYS A 269 -0.05 0.87 -42.16
C LYS A 269 0.91 -0.30 -42.10
N ASN A 270 0.52 -1.42 -41.53
CA ASN A 270 1.38 -2.59 -41.23
C ASN A 270 2.64 -2.25 -40.41
N ASP A 271 2.54 -1.22 -39.52
CA ASP A 271 3.65 -0.74 -38.69
C ASP A 271 3.45 -1.13 -37.21
N VAL A 272 3.13 -2.38 -36.93
CA VAL A 272 2.91 -2.89 -35.59
C VAL A 272 3.72 -4.16 -35.33
N HIS A 273 4.51 -4.15 -34.27
CA HIS A 273 5.22 -5.33 -33.76
C HIS A 273 4.43 -5.97 -32.61
N TRP A 274 3.52 -6.88 -32.94
CA TRP A 274 2.62 -7.51 -31.98
C TRP A 274 3.30 -8.36 -30.93
N ARG A 275 4.40 -9.05 -31.28
CA ARG A 275 5.04 -10.03 -30.38
C ARG A 275 5.45 -9.44 -29.01
N PRO A 276 6.18 -8.31 -28.92
CA PRO A 276 6.52 -7.71 -27.63
C PRO A 276 5.29 -7.22 -26.86
N ALA A 277 4.30 -6.66 -27.58
CA ALA A 277 3.10 -6.11 -26.97
C ALA A 277 2.22 -7.21 -26.35
N PHE A 278 1.96 -8.32 -27.08
CA PHE A 278 1.22 -9.45 -26.53
C PHE A 278 1.97 -10.15 -25.40
N GLY A 279 3.31 -10.22 -25.48
CA GLY A 279 4.13 -10.78 -24.40
C GLY A 279 3.96 -10.04 -23.08
N LEU A 280 4.04 -8.70 -23.10
CA LEU A 280 3.82 -7.87 -21.91
C LEU A 280 2.35 -7.88 -21.45
N ALA A 281 1.41 -7.76 -22.39
CA ALA A 281 -0.01 -7.79 -22.08
C ALA A 281 -0.42 -9.11 -21.37
N GLY A 282 0.02 -10.25 -21.89
CA GLY A 282 -0.20 -11.57 -21.31
C GLY A 282 0.44 -11.71 -19.93
N LEU A 283 1.67 -11.20 -19.76
CA LEU A 283 2.33 -11.19 -18.46
C LEU A 283 1.58 -10.33 -17.43
N VAL A 284 1.19 -9.11 -17.80
CA VAL A 284 0.42 -8.21 -16.91
C VAL A 284 -0.92 -8.82 -16.55
N LEU A 285 -1.64 -9.39 -17.52
CA LEU A 285 -2.90 -10.10 -17.28
C LEU A 285 -2.72 -11.24 -16.26
N LEU A 286 -1.72 -12.10 -16.48
CA LEU A 286 -1.42 -13.22 -15.57
C LEU A 286 -1.06 -12.74 -14.16
N LEU A 287 -0.20 -11.73 -14.04
CA LEU A 287 0.21 -11.18 -12.74
C LEU A 287 -0.98 -10.53 -12.01
N THR A 288 -1.87 -9.84 -12.73
CA THR A 288 -3.09 -9.26 -12.14
C THR A 288 -4.04 -10.35 -11.62
N LEU A 289 -4.19 -11.46 -12.35
CA LEU A 289 -4.96 -12.62 -11.87
C LEU A 289 -4.33 -13.21 -10.59
N VAL A 290 -3.01 -13.36 -10.57
CA VAL A 290 -2.30 -13.85 -9.38
C VAL A 290 -2.51 -12.90 -8.19
N GLN A 291 -2.42 -11.59 -8.38
CA GLN A 291 -2.70 -10.61 -7.33
C GLN A 291 -4.11 -10.75 -6.75
N GLY A 292 -5.12 -10.89 -7.61
CA GLY A 292 -6.50 -11.05 -7.18
C GLY A 292 -6.71 -12.32 -6.35
N VAL A 293 -6.08 -13.44 -6.75
CA VAL A 293 -6.13 -14.68 -5.97
C VAL A 293 -5.42 -14.51 -4.62
N MET A 294 -4.26 -13.85 -4.60
CA MET A 294 -3.53 -13.57 -3.34
C MET A 294 -4.30 -12.65 -2.40
N ALA A 295 -5.07 -11.70 -2.93
CA ALA A 295 -5.88 -10.76 -2.15
C ALA A 295 -7.20 -11.35 -1.61
N TRP A 296 -7.49 -12.61 -1.89
CA TRP A 296 -8.73 -13.29 -1.45
C TRP A 296 -9.04 -13.13 0.05
N PRO A 297 -8.07 -13.27 1.00
CA PRO A 297 -8.37 -13.08 2.43
C PRO A 297 -8.94 -11.70 2.73
N THR A 298 -8.38 -10.66 2.12
CA THR A 298 -8.86 -9.28 2.26
C THR A 298 -10.22 -9.08 1.59
N ALA A 299 -10.42 -9.64 0.40
CA ALA A 299 -11.70 -9.56 -0.31
C ALA A 299 -12.83 -10.19 0.50
N ARG A 300 -12.61 -11.34 1.15
CA ARG A 300 -13.61 -11.95 2.05
C ARG A 300 -14.02 -11.05 3.20
N TYR A 301 -13.09 -10.27 3.73
CA TYR A 301 -13.37 -9.38 4.86
C TYR A 301 -14.36 -8.27 4.49
N THR A 302 -14.36 -7.81 3.24
CA THR A 302 -15.25 -6.75 2.74
C THR A 302 -16.64 -7.25 2.34
N TYR A 303 -16.92 -8.55 2.47
CA TYR A 303 -18.22 -9.11 2.11
C TYR A 303 -19.37 -8.47 2.91
N SER A 304 -20.43 -8.05 2.22
CA SER A 304 -21.68 -7.61 2.86
C SER A 304 -22.64 -8.78 3.00
N THR A 305 -23.09 -9.06 4.23
CA THR A 305 -24.06 -10.12 4.49
C THR A 305 -25.46 -9.86 3.90
N GLN A 306 -25.70 -8.62 3.41
CA GLN A 306 -26.96 -8.24 2.74
C GLN A 306 -27.13 -8.86 1.35
N ILE A 307 -26.05 -9.36 0.74
CA ILE A 307 -26.10 -10.01 -0.58
C ILE A 307 -25.82 -11.51 -0.45
N PRO A 308 -26.40 -12.35 -1.33
CA PRO A 308 -26.08 -13.77 -1.35
C PRO A 308 -24.58 -14.02 -1.57
N TRP A 309 -24.01 -14.99 -0.86
CA TRP A 309 -22.60 -15.35 -0.99
C TRP A 309 -22.20 -15.72 -2.42
N SER A 310 -23.08 -16.43 -3.15
CA SER A 310 -22.84 -16.78 -4.56
C SER A 310 -22.78 -15.55 -5.47
N ALA A 311 -23.62 -14.53 -5.21
CA ALA A 311 -23.58 -13.27 -5.95
C ALA A 311 -22.27 -12.51 -5.67
N PHE A 312 -21.83 -12.45 -4.41
CA PHE A 312 -20.52 -11.86 -4.06
C PHE A 312 -19.36 -12.55 -4.78
N LEU A 313 -19.34 -13.90 -4.78
CA LEU A 313 -18.32 -14.66 -5.49
C LEU A 313 -18.35 -14.38 -6.99
N GLY A 314 -19.53 -14.39 -7.59
CA GLY A 314 -19.70 -14.08 -9.01
C GLY A 314 -19.19 -12.69 -9.37
N LEU A 315 -19.55 -11.67 -8.59
CA LEU A 315 -19.08 -10.29 -8.76
C LEU A 315 -17.55 -10.20 -8.62
N LEU A 316 -16.97 -10.89 -7.65
CA LEU A 316 -15.54 -10.88 -7.42
C LEU A 316 -14.77 -11.52 -8.59
N VAL A 317 -15.24 -12.65 -9.10
CA VAL A 317 -14.64 -13.32 -10.27
C VAL A 317 -14.75 -12.43 -11.51
N VAL A 318 -15.93 -11.84 -11.76
CA VAL A 318 -16.13 -10.92 -12.89
C VAL A 318 -15.20 -9.69 -12.75
N ALA A 319 -15.13 -9.09 -11.57
CA ALA A 319 -14.26 -7.94 -11.33
C ALA A 319 -12.77 -8.29 -11.55
N LEU A 320 -12.33 -9.45 -11.08
CA LEU A 320 -10.96 -9.94 -11.27
C LEU A 320 -10.64 -10.15 -12.75
N LEU A 321 -11.49 -10.87 -13.46
CA LEU A 321 -11.29 -11.14 -14.89
C LEU A 321 -11.33 -9.86 -15.72
N PHE A 322 -12.30 -8.99 -15.45
CA PHE A 322 -12.42 -7.70 -16.12
C PHE A 322 -11.21 -6.81 -15.84
N GLY A 323 -10.78 -6.70 -14.59
CA GLY A 323 -9.58 -5.95 -14.20
C GLY A 323 -8.34 -6.48 -14.91
N ALA A 324 -8.12 -7.81 -14.90
CA ALA A 324 -6.97 -8.43 -15.56
C ALA A 324 -6.96 -8.16 -17.08
N VAL A 325 -8.12 -8.24 -17.74
CA VAL A 325 -8.25 -7.92 -19.17
C VAL A 325 -7.96 -6.44 -19.42
N ILE A 326 -8.51 -5.52 -18.61
CA ILE A 326 -8.28 -4.06 -18.76
C ILE A 326 -6.79 -3.73 -18.60
N TYR A 327 -6.13 -4.26 -17.58
CA TYR A 327 -4.69 -4.04 -17.39
C TYR A 327 -3.85 -4.64 -18.53
N GLY A 328 -4.22 -5.83 -19.02
CA GLY A 328 -3.60 -6.46 -20.18
C GLY A 328 -3.76 -5.62 -21.46
N LEU A 329 -4.98 -5.10 -21.74
CA LEU A 329 -5.24 -4.20 -22.87
C LEU A 329 -4.51 -2.86 -22.72
N TRP A 330 -4.44 -2.33 -21.51
CA TRP A 330 -3.64 -1.13 -21.22
C TRP A 330 -2.18 -1.34 -21.63
N ALA A 331 -1.53 -2.40 -21.13
CA ALA A 331 -0.15 -2.73 -21.49
C ALA A 331 0.00 -2.97 -23.00
N LEU A 332 -0.98 -3.62 -23.65
CA LEU A 332 -0.99 -3.88 -25.09
C LEU A 332 -0.92 -2.58 -25.90
N PHE A 333 -1.85 -1.66 -25.66
CA PHE A 333 -1.95 -0.44 -26.45
C PHE A 333 -0.82 0.54 -26.17
N ALA A 334 -0.43 0.70 -24.89
CA ALA A 334 0.71 1.54 -24.53
C ALA A 334 2.02 1.04 -25.16
N THR A 335 2.24 -0.29 -25.13
CA THR A 335 3.43 -0.90 -25.75
C THR A 335 3.41 -0.78 -27.26
N THR A 336 2.29 -1.09 -27.92
CA THR A 336 2.16 -1.08 -29.38
C THR A 336 2.37 0.31 -29.96
N ALA A 337 1.61 1.28 -29.48
CA ALA A 337 1.72 2.66 -29.95
C ALA A 337 3.06 3.30 -29.56
N GLY A 338 3.52 3.01 -28.33
CA GLY A 338 4.77 3.53 -27.81
C GLY A 338 5.99 3.00 -28.55
N GLU A 339 6.04 1.70 -28.85
CA GLU A 339 7.14 1.09 -29.62
C GLU A 339 7.22 1.68 -31.03
N SER A 340 6.09 1.82 -31.73
CA SER A 340 6.06 2.42 -33.06
C SER A 340 6.54 3.88 -33.04
N LEU A 341 6.06 4.71 -32.08
CA LEU A 341 6.50 6.10 -31.96
C LEU A 341 7.97 6.22 -31.51
N ALA A 342 8.44 5.36 -30.62
CA ALA A 342 9.82 5.39 -30.14
C ALA A 342 10.83 5.01 -31.23
N ARG A 343 10.47 4.14 -32.16
CA ARG A 343 11.30 3.87 -33.35
C ARG A 343 11.55 5.12 -34.18
N GLU A 344 10.57 6.04 -34.25
CA GLU A 344 10.70 7.30 -34.97
C GLU A 344 11.43 8.38 -34.16
N THR A 345 11.19 8.45 -32.85
CA THR A 345 11.66 9.56 -32.02
C THR A 345 12.93 9.24 -31.22
N PHE A 346 13.07 8.00 -30.74
CA PHE A 346 14.15 7.54 -29.86
C PHE A 346 14.55 6.09 -30.13
N PRO A 347 15.03 5.74 -31.34
CA PRO A 347 15.26 4.35 -31.75
C PRO A 347 16.25 3.59 -30.86
N GLY A 348 17.19 4.30 -30.21
CA GLY A 348 18.16 3.70 -29.30
C GLY A 348 17.57 3.25 -27.95
N SER A 349 16.33 3.65 -27.59
CA SER A 349 15.71 3.35 -26.30
C SER A 349 15.13 1.93 -26.21
N LEU A 350 15.05 1.17 -27.31
CA LEU A 350 14.36 -0.12 -27.39
C LEU A 350 15.27 -1.35 -27.31
N GLY A 351 16.61 -1.21 -27.41
CA GLY A 351 17.55 -2.32 -27.61
C GLY A 351 17.35 -3.51 -26.65
N GLY A 352 17.56 -3.31 -25.36
CA GLY A 352 17.42 -4.38 -24.36
C GLY A 352 15.99 -4.93 -24.24
N PHE A 353 14.99 -4.07 -24.45
CA PHE A 353 13.59 -4.47 -24.46
C PHE A 353 13.27 -5.43 -25.63
N LEU A 354 13.75 -5.13 -26.83
CA LEU A 354 13.55 -6.01 -27.99
C LEU A 354 14.29 -7.35 -27.86
N GLU A 355 15.46 -7.39 -27.21
CA GLU A 355 16.16 -8.64 -26.93
C GLU A 355 15.35 -9.51 -25.95
N ALA A 356 14.78 -8.93 -24.90
CA ALA A 356 13.87 -9.63 -23.98
C ALA A 356 12.64 -10.19 -24.73
N ALA A 357 12.03 -9.39 -25.59
CA ALA A 357 10.86 -9.78 -26.39
C ALA A 357 11.16 -10.93 -27.39
N ARG A 358 12.42 -11.05 -27.83
CA ARG A 358 12.89 -12.17 -28.66
C ARG A 358 13.23 -13.42 -27.84
N GLY A 359 13.08 -13.40 -26.54
CA GLY A 359 13.45 -14.50 -25.62
C GLY A 359 14.96 -14.64 -25.39
N ARG A 360 15.77 -13.64 -25.76
CA ARG A 360 17.24 -13.67 -25.59
C ARG A 360 17.63 -13.18 -24.19
N LEU A 361 17.19 -13.90 -23.16
CA LEU A 361 17.35 -13.52 -21.75
C LEU A 361 18.81 -13.48 -21.26
N LEU A 362 19.74 -14.09 -22.00
CA LEU A 362 21.17 -14.08 -21.68
C LEU A 362 21.99 -13.22 -22.66
N SER A 363 21.36 -12.20 -23.29
CA SER A 363 22.08 -11.25 -24.16
C SER A 363 22.87 -10.21 -23.33
N ARG A 364 23.97 -9.70 -23.92
CA ARG A 364 24.76 -8.60 -23.31
C ARG A 364 23.95 -7.33 -23.14
N GLU A 365 23.07 -7.04 -24.09
CA GLU A 365 22.23 -5.85 -24.07
C GLU A 365 21.24 -5.91 -22.92
N LEU A 366 20.59 -7.06 -22.71
CA LEU A 366 19.69 -7.27 -21.57
C LEU A 366 20.45 -7.18 -20.24
N ALA A 367 21.61 -7.84 -20.14
CA ALA A 367 22.47 -7.77 -18.96
C ALA A 367 22.87 -6.31 -18.65
N ALA A 368 23.35 -5.57 -19.66
CA ALA A 368 23.76 -4.19 -19.49
C ALA A 368 22.58 -3.28 -19.11
N ALA A 369 21.40 -3.46 -19.70
CA ALA A 369 20.21 -2.71 -19.34
C ALA A 369 19.75 -3.01 -17.91
N SER A 370 19.79 -4.28 -17.47
CA SER A 370 19.47 -4.67 -16.09
C SER A 370 20.40 -4.01 -15.08
N TRP A 371 21.72 -4.09 -15.27
CA TRP A 371 22.68 -3.46 -14.38
C TRP A 371 22.53 -1.94 -14.29
N ARG A 372 22.23 -1.27 -15.41
CA ARG A 372 21.91 0.15 -15.42
C ARG A 372 20.62 0.44 -14.67
N GLY A 373 19.60 -0.44 -14.83
CA GLY A 373 18.35 -0.36 -14.07
C GLY A 373 18.57 -0.45 -12.56
N TYR A 374 19.40 -1.40 -12.08
CA TYR A 374 19.75 -1.46 -10.65
C TYR A 374 20.45 -0.19 -10.16
N ALA A 375 21.40 0.34 -10.91
CA ALA A 375 22.08 1.56 -10.53
C ALA A 375 21.13 2.76 -10.43
N VAL A 376 20.20 2.90 -11.37
CA VAL A 376 19.14 3.91 -11.33
C VAL A 376 18.20 3.67 -10.15
N GLY A 377 17.72 2.43 -9.95
CA GLY A 377 16.81 2.08 -8.87
C GLY A 377 17.39 2.36 -7.49
N PHE A 378 18.64 1.98 -7.25
CA PHE A 378 19.32 2.24 -5.98
C PHE A 378 19.59 3.73 -5.76
N ALA A 379 19.99 4.47 -6.80
CA ALA A 379 20.13 5.92 -6.70
C ALA A 379 18.79 6.59 -6.37
N PHE A 380 17.70 6.07 -6.94
CA PHE A 380 16.35 6.58 -6.68
C PHE A 380 15.86 6.26 -5.25
N LEU A 381 16.15 5.08 -4.70
CA LEU A 381 15.88 4.76 -3.29
C LEU A 381 16.57 5.76 -2.35
N GLY A 382 17.82 6.12 -2.65
CA GLY A 382 18.54 7.18 -1.92
C GLY A 382 17.88 8.55 -2.07
N TYR A 383 17.45 8.90 -3.28
CA TYR A 383 16.70 10.12 -3.55
C TYR A 383 15.41 10.18 -2.72
N LEU A 384 14.60 9.13 -2.72
CA LEU A 384 13.37 9.05 -1.93
C LEU A 384 13.64 9.25 -0.43
N THR A 385 14.64 8.55 0.07
CA THR A 385 15.03 8.64 1.49
C THR A 385 15.42 10.07 1.87
N LEU A 386 16.28 10.71 1.07
CA LEU A 386 16.70 12.09 1.31
C LEU A 386 15.55 13.08 1.13
N PHE A 387 14.70 12.89 0.10
CA PHE A 387 13.55 13.75 -0.13
C PHE A 387 12.63 13.80 1.08
N TYR A 388 12.26 12.65 1.65
CA TYR A 388 11.38 12.61 2.81
C TYR A 388 12.03 13.12 4.10
N LEU A 389 13.32 12.93 4.29
CA LEU A 389 14.04 13.55 5.41
C LEU A 389 14.04 15.08 5.31
N VAL A 390 14.32 15.63 4.12
CA VAL A 390 14.28 17.07 3.85
C VAL A 390 12.85 17.60 3.96
N ALA A 391 11.89 16.92 3.34
CA ALA A 391 10.49 17.30 3.37
C ALA A 391 9.93 17.35 4.81
N ARG A 392 10.29 16.38 5.66
CA ARG A 392 9.94 16.41 7.09
C ARG A 392 10.59 17.56 7.83
N ARG A 393 11.89 17.79 7.60
CA ARG A 393 12.65 18.80 8.33
C ARG A 393 12.21 20.22 8.01
N TYR A 394 11.85 20.50 6.74
CA TYR A 394 11.65 21.88 6.25
C TYR A 394 10.23 22.16 5.78
N PHE A 395 9.46 21.16 5.41
CA PHE A 395 8.11 21.32 4.84
C PHE A 395 7.00 20.67 5.67
N GLY A 396 7.35 20.16 6.87
CA GLY A 396 6.39 19.54 7.77
C GLY A 396 5.72 18.29 7.18
N ALA A 397 6.45 17.56 6.32
CA ALA A 397 5.93 16.34 5.74
C ALA A 397 5.77 15.25 6.79
N TRP A 398 4.72 14.45 6.64
CA TRP A 398 4.47 13.28 7.45
C TRP A 398 3.76 12.20 6.62
N LEU A 399 4.01 10.96 6.99
CA LEU A 399 3.49 9.77 6.33
C LEU A 399 2.92 8.86 7.40
N PRO A 400 1.74 8.26 7.21
CA PRO A 400 1.30 7.14 8.04
C PRO A 400 2.25 5.95 7.88
N ALA A 401 2.27 5.06 8.87
CA ALA A 401 3.07 3.84 8.78
C ALA A 401 2.52 2.85 7.76
N GLU A 402 1.25 2.95 7.47
CA GLU A 402 0.57 2.14 6.48
C GLU A 402 0.37 2.93 5.20
N GLY A 403 0.89 2.39 4.14
CA GLY A 403 0.49 2.75 2.81
C GLY A 403 -0.49 1.69 2.26
N PRO A 404 -0.83 1.76 0.99
CA PRO A 404 -1.70 0.79 0.31
C PRO A 404 -1.19 -0.67 0.37
N TYR A 405 -0.05 -0.91 1.03
CA TYR A 405 0.65 -2.19 1.09
C TYR A 405 0.51 -2.94 2.42
N SER A 406 -0.24 -2.44 3.40
CA SER A 406 -0.45 -3.12 4.69
C SER A 406 -0.98 -4.54 4.52
N GLN A 407 -1.76 -4.78 3.47
CA GLN A 407 -2.34 -6.10 3.19
C GLN A 407 -1.32 -7.17 2.75
N ILE A 408 -0.05 -6.83 2.54
CA ILE A 408 0.99 -7.82 2.24
C ILE A 408 1.15 -8.88 3.35
N PHE A 409 0.82 -8.54 4.58
CA PHE A 409 0.81 -9.48 5.71
C PHE A 409 -0.39 -10.43 5.67
N ASN A 410 -1.48 -10.04 4.99
CA ASN A 410 -2.74 -10.78 4.96
C ASN A 410 -2.93 -11.66 3.71
N VAL A 411 -2.06 -11.60 2.73
CA VAL A 411 -2.13 -12.44 1.52
C VAL A 411 -1.67 -13.88 1.81
N TYR A 412 -1.99 -14.82 0.92
CA TYR A 412 -1.59 -16.23 1.09
C TYR A 412 -0.07 -16.41 1.06
N LEU A 413 0.60 -15.74 0.15
CA LEU A 413 2.05 -15.81 -0.04
C LEU A 413 2.63 -14.39 0.05
N PRO A 414 3.06 -13.94 1.25
CA PRO A 414 3.52 -12.57 1.46
C PRO A 414 4.65 -12.11 0.54
N PHE A 415 5.54 -13.03 0.11
CA PHE A 415 6.62 -12.71 -0.82
C PHE A 415 6.14 -12.42 -2.24
N LEU A 416 4.98 -12.99 -2.65
CA LEU A 416 4.51 -12.89 -4.03
C LEU A 416 3.83 -11.54 -4.31
N ALA A 417 3.18 -10.94 -3.30
CA ALA A 417 2.49 -9.67 -3.47
C ALA A 417 3.44 -8.52 -3.86
N PRO A 418 4.57 -8.25 -3.14
CA PRO A 418 5.52 -7.22 -3.56
C PRO A 418 6.04 -7.42 -4.98
N LEU A 419 6.37 -8.65 -5.36
CA LEU A 419 6.91 -8.97 -6.68
C LEU A 419 5.91 -8.71 -7.80
N THR A 420 4.66 -9.16 -7.63
CA THR A 420 3.63 -9.02 -8.65
C THR A 420 3.15 -7.58 -8.78
N ILE A 421 2.96 -6.87 -7.67
CA ILE A 421 2.57 -5.45 -7.66
C ILE A 421 3.64 -4.63 -8.37
N SER A 422 4.91 -4.77 -7.96
CA SER A 422 6.03 -4.03 -8.54
C SER A 422 6.22 -4.29 -10.02
N LEU A 423 6.04 -5.53 -10.47
CA LEU A 423 6.24 -5.86 -11.87
C LEU A 423 5.08 -5.36 -12.77
N VAL A 424 3.84 -5.43 -12.29
CA VAL A 424 2.69 -4.86 -13.00
C VAL A 424 2.83 -3.34 -13.11
N ALA A 425 3.15 -2.64 -12.00
CA ALA A 425 3.39 -1.20 -12.01
C ALA A 425 4.52 -0.82 -12.97
N ALA A 426 5.69 -1.45 -12.84
CA ALA A 426 6.85 -1.17 -13.69
C ALA A 426 6.55 -1.36 -15.18
N ILE A 427 5.82 -2.40 -15.58
CA ILE A 427 5.48 -2.61 -16.98
C ILE A 427 4.45 -1.59 -17.45
N THR A 428 3.33 -1.44 -16.76
CA THR A 428 2.23 -0.59 -17.22
C THR A 428 2.61 0.88 -17.21
N GLU A 429 3.32 1.35 -16.19
CA GLU A 429 3.68 2.75 -16.04
C GLU A 429 4.85 3.15 -16.94
N GLU A 430 5.91 2.32 -17.06
CA GLU A 430 7.02 2.65 -17.93
C GLU A 430 6.62 2.58 -19.42
N THR A 431 5.74 1.66 -19.80
CA THR A 431 5.23 1.63 -21.18
C THR A 431 4.29 2.81 -21.48
N THR A 432 3.52 3.26 -20.49
CA THR A 432 2.56 4.36 -20.66
C THR A 432 3.25 5.72 -20.66
N TYR A 433 4.02 6.01 -19.60
CA TYR A 433 4.53 7.36 -19.42
C TYR A 433 5.89 7.58 -20.09
N ARG A 434 6.78 6.57 -20.09
CA ARG A 434 8.12 6.70 -20.70
C ARG A 434 8.09 6.31 -22.17
N LEU A 435 7.66 5.10 -22.50
CA LEU A 435 7.67 4.64 -23.89
C LEU A 435 6.67 5.41 -24.75
N PHE A 436 5.40 5.41 -24.36
CA PHE A 436 4.33 6.05 -25.13
C PHE A 436 4.27 7.56 -24.91
N GLY A 437 4.12 8.03 -23.67
CA GLY A 437 3.90 9.43 -23.34
C GLY A 437 5.02 10.34 -23.79
N ILE A 438 6.28 10.01 -23.49
CA ILE A 438 7.45 10.81 -23.91
C ILE A 438 7.54 10.83 -25.45
N SER A 439 7.36 9.67 -26.10
CA SER A 439 7.43 9.58 -27.57
C SER A 439 6.30 10.35 -28.25
N LEU A 440 5.09 10.29 -27.70
CA LEU A 440 3.92 11.03 -28.19
C LEU A 440 4.17 12.55 -28.12
N VAL A 441 4.50 13.05 -26.92
CA VAL A 441 4.71 14.48 -26.72
C VAL A 441 5.87 14.98 -27.57
N LYS A 442 6.98 14.23 -27.66
CA LYS A 442 8.11 14.58 -28.53
C LYS A 442 7.73 14.67 -30.00
N ARG A 443 6.92 13.72 -30.47
CA ARG A 443 6.49 13.65 -31.87
C ARG A 443 5.71 14.90 -32.27
N TYR A 444 4.80 15.37 -31.43
CA TYR A 444 3.89 16.48 -31.76
C TYR A 444 4.45 17.86 -31.37
N THR A 445 5.15 17.98 -30.24
CA THR A 445 5.69 19.27 -29.77
C THR A 445 7.11 19.56 -30.24
N ARG A 446 7.84 18.52 -30.66
CA ARG A 446 9.29 18.56 -30.95
C ARG A 446 10.16 18.98 -29.77
N SER A 447 9.57 19.31 -28.63
CA SER A 447 10.26 19.71 -27.39
C SER A 447 10.59 18.50 -26.52
N THR A 448 11.85 18.31 -26.18
CA THR A 448 12.28 17.28 -25.23
C THR A 448 11.90 17.64 -23.79
N VAL A 449 11.89 18.92 -23.45
CA VAL A 449 11.48 19.40 -22.12
C VAL A 449 10.01 19.07 -21.86
N LEU A 450 9.11 19.41 -22.78
CA LEU A 450 7.69 19.09 -22.64
C LEU A 450 7.46 17.58 -22.65
N ALA A 451 8.22 16.83 -23.45
CA ALA A 451 8.14 15.37 -23.48
C ALA A 451 8.51 14.72 -22.14
N LEU A 452 9.45 15.31 -21.41
CA LEU A 452 9.81 14.84 -20.05
C LEU A 452 8.80 15.28 -19.00
N LEU A 453 8.34 16.55 -19.05
CA LEU A 453 7.52 17.13 -17.98
C LEU A 453 6.06 16.67 -18.02
N ILE A 454 5.41 16.65 -19.18
CA ILE A 454 3.97 16.38 -19.26
C ILE A 454 3.63 14.96 -18.75
N PRO A 455 4.26 13.87 -19.24
CA PRO A 455 3.99 12.54 -18.72
C PRO A 455 4.42 12.37 -17.26
N ALA A 456 5.50 13.05 -16.82
CA ALA A 456 5.96 13.00 -15.44
C ALA A 456 4.93 13.60 -14.47
N VAL A 457 4.35 14.75 -14.80
CA VAL A 457 3.30 15.39 -13.98
C VAL A 457 2.04 14.52 -13.92
N ILE A 458 1.57 14.00 -15.07
CA ILE A 458 0.38 13.13 -15.09
C ILE A 458 0.60 11.90 -14.21
N TRP A 459 1.74 11.23 -14.34
CA TRP A 459 2.11 10.08 -13.52
C TRP A 459 2.18 10.43 -12.04
N ALA A 460 2.87 11.49 -11.70
CA ALA A 460 3.11 11.93 -10.34
C ALA A 460 1.80 12.24 -9.59
N PHE A 461 0.92 13.03 -10.21
CA PHE A 461 -0.33 13.42 -9.57
C PHE A 461 -1.38 12.30 -9.53
N GLY A 462 -1.22 11.24 -10.33
CA GLY A 462 -1.96 9.98 -10.17
C GLY A 462 -1.75 9.32 -8.80
N HIS A 463 -0.65 9.64 -8.10
CA HIS A 463 -0.33 9.13 -6.77
C HIS A 463 -0.71 10.09 -5.63
N SER A 464 -1.41 11.20 -5.91
CA SER A 464 -1.78 12.18 -4.88
C SER A 464 -2.84 11.68 -3.88
N SER A 465 -3.49 10.55 -4.16
CA SER A 465 -4.37 9.85 -3.20
C SER A 465 -3.61 9.06 -2.13
N TYR A 466 -2.29 8.90 -2.26
CA TYR A 466 -1.47 8.25 -1.23
C TYR A 466 -1.37 9.18 -0.01
N GLU A 467 -1.39 8.58 1.16
CA GLU A 467 -1.40 9.27 2.44
C GLU A 467 -0.04 9.89 2.78
N VAL A 468 0.40 10.81 1.94
CA VAL A 468 1.58 11.66 2.15
C VAL A 468 1.11 13.10 2.32
N PHE A 469 1.52 13.74 3.40
CA PHE A 469 1.01 15.08 3.73
C PHE A 469 2.15 16.09 3.89
N PRO A 470 1.94 17.33 3.44
CA PRO A 470 0.86 17.83 2.58
C PRO A 470 0.75 17.05 1.26
N VAL A 471 -0.49 16.84 0.76
CA VAL A 471 -0.78 15.94 -0.39
C VAL A 471 -0.04 16.30 -1.69
N TYR A 472 0.34 17.57 -1.88
CA TYR A 472 1.11 18.02 -3.04
C TYR A 472 2.57 17.51 -3.03
N LEU A 473 3.10 17.14 -1.86
CA LEU A 473 4.50 16.67 -1.76
C LEU A 473 4.73 15.39 -2.55
N ARG A 474 3.75 14.47 -2.56
CA ARG A 474 3.83 13.26 -3.37
C ARG A 474 3.87 13.58 -4.86
N GLY A 475 3.06 14.54 -5.31
CA GLY A 475 3.09 15.04 -6.69
C GLY A 475 4.42 15.67 -7.07
N ILE A 476 5.03 16.48 -6.19
CA ILE A 476 6.34 17.11 -6.44
C ILE A 476 7.44 16.05 -6.49
N GLU A 477 7.51 15.18 -5.47
CA GLU A 477 8.50 14.10 -5.39
C GLU A 477 8.49 13.25 -6.66
N LEU A 478 7.32 12.75 -7.04
CA LEU A 478 7.19 11.88 -8.21
C LEU A 478 7.32 12.64 -9.54
N THR A 479 7.04 13.96 -9.59
CA THR A 479 7.35 14.75 -10.79
C THR A 479 8.86 14.81 -11.04
N ILE A 480 9.65 15.09 -9.99
CA ILE A 480 11.11 15.06 -10.07
C ILE A 480 11.57 13.64 -10.47
N GLY A 481 11.05 12.62 -9.80
CA GLY A 481 11.31 11.23 -10.11
C GLY A 481 10.94 10.86 -11.54
N GLY A 482 9.79 11.30 -12.02
CA GLY A 482 9.32 11.08 -13.39
C GLY A 482 10.23 11.68 -14.46
N VAL A 483 10.76 12.86 -14.20
CA VAL A 483 11.77 13.50 -15.08
C VAL A 483 13.09 12.71 -15.07
N LEU A 484 13.56 12.25 -13.88
CA LEU A 484 14.75 11.41 -13.78
C LEU A 484 14.59 10.09 -14.53
N PHE A 485 13.43 9.43 -14.40
CA PHE A 485 13.09 8.23 -15.19
C PHE A 485 12.99 8.53 -16.69
N GLY A 486 12.44 9.68 -17.08
CA GLY A 486 12.42 10.13 -18.46
C GLY A 486 13.82 10.30 -19.04
N LEU A 487 14.75 10.91 -18.28
CA LEU A 487 16.15 11.03 -18.67
C LEU A 487 16.84 9.64 -18.75
N ALA A 488 16.51 8.73 -17.83
CA ALA A 488 16.98 7.34 -17.87
C ALA A 488 16.45 6.63 -19.14
N PHE A 489 15.18 6.81 -19.48
CA PHE A 489 14.59 6.25 -20.71
C PHE A 489 15.35 6.73 -21.95
N LEU A 490 15.62 8.03 -22.06
CA LEU A 490 16.33 8.60 -23.22
C LEU A 490 17.78 8.08 -23.35
N ARG A 491 18.46 7.78 -22.24
CA ARG A 491 19.89 7.43 -22.24
C ARG A 491 20.17 5.95 -22.06
N LEU A 492 19.34 5.25 -21.32
CA LEU A 492 19.56 3.86 -20.91
C LEU A 492 18.53 2.88 -21.50
N GLY A 493 17.39 3.41 -21.99
CA GLY A 493 16.32 2.67 -22.64
C GLY A 493 15.24 2.17 -21.66
N LEU A 494 14.15 1.67 -22.28
CA LEU A 494 12.95 1.21 -21.57
C LEU A 494 13.21 0.11 -20.54
N LEU A 495 13.99 -0.91 -20.91
CA LEU A 495 14.23 -2.05 -20.01
C LEU A 495 14.95 -1.61 -18.73
N ALA A 496 15.88 -0.66 -18.81
CA ALA A 496 16.53 -0.12 -17.61
C ALA A 496 15.54 0.60 -16.68
N CYS A 497 14.56 1.31 -17.25
CA CYS A 497 13.49 1.94 -16.45
C CYS A 497 12.57 0.89 -15.80
N ILE A 498 12.15 -0.14 -16.54
CA ILE A 498 11.32 -1.22 -15.99
C ILE A 498 12.04 -1.93 -14.84
N VAL A 499 13.33 -2.26 -14.99
CA VAL A 499 14.12 -2.89 -13.93
C VAL A 499 14.30 -1.95 -12.73
N ALA A 500 14.58 -0.65 -12.97
CA ALA A 500 14.72 0.32 -11.90
C ALA A 500 13.42 0.45 -11.08
N HIS A 501 12.30 0.62 -11.74
CA HIS A 501 10.98 0.74 -11.11
C HIS A 501 10.62 -0.52 -10.32
N PHE A 502 10.76 -1.71 -10.96
CA PHE A 502 10.54 -2.99 -10.29
C PHE A 502 11.38 -3.12 -9.01
N VAL A 503 12.65 -2.76 -9.03
CA VAL A 503 13.55 -2.86 -7.86
C VAL A 503 13.13 -1.89 -6.76
N ILE A 504 12.79 -0.64 -7.12
CA ILE A 504 12.33 0.37 -6.16
C ILE A 504 11.11 -0.13 -5.41
N ASP A 505 10.08 -0.56 -6.14
CA ASP A 505 8.82 -1.00 -5.53
C ASP A 505 8.99 -2.31 -4.78
N ALA A 506 9.72 -3.29 -5.33
CA ALA A 506 9.98 -4.55 -4.65
C ALA A 506 10.70 -4.35 -3.32
N VAL A 507 11.67 -3.42 -3.27
CA VAL A 507 12.35 -3.04 -2.02
C VAL A 507 11.38 -2.33 -1.08
N GLN A 508 10.67 -1.30 -1.52
CA GLN A 508 9.79 -0.52 -0.64
C GLN A 508 8.62 -1.34 -0.08
N ILE A 509 7.96 -2.15 -0.92
CA ILE A 509 6.84 -3.00 -0.51
C ILE A 509 7.34 -4.21 0.30
N GLY A 510 8.55 -4.71 0.01
CA GLY A 510 9.14 -5.84 0.72
C GLY A 510 9.80 -5.50 2.06
N MET A 511 10.23 -4.25 2.27
CA MET A 511 10.90 -3.83 3.52
C MET A 511 10.06 -4.04 4.79
N PRO A 512 8.75 -3.77 4.83
CA PRO A 512 7.92 -4.10 6.00
C PRO A 512 7.97 -5.58 6.38
N LEU A 513 8.06 -6.49 5.41
CA LEU A 513 8.23 -7.93 5.69
C LEU A 513 9.56 -8.19 6.41
N LEU A 514 10.66 -7.61 5.93
CA LEU A 514 11.99 -7.76 6.54
C LEU A 514 12.06 -7.17 7.95
N SER A 515 11.39 -6.03 8.18
CA SER A 515 11.41 -5.33 9.47
C SER A 515 10.36 -5.82 10.46
N SER A 516 9.49 -6.75 10.07
CA SER A 516 8.35 -7.22 10.87
C SER A 516 8.73 -7.88 12.21
N GLY A 517 9.96 -8.44 12.32
CA GLY A 517 10.39 -9.19 13.49
C GLY A 517 9.83 -10.61 13.59
N ASN A 518 8.91 -11.01 12.71
CA ASN A 518 8.34 -12.35 12.64
C ASN A 518 9.05 -13.20 11.57
N ALA A 519 9.53 -14.39 11.94
CA ALA A 519 10.34 -15.24 11.05
C ALA A 519 9.67 -15.55 9.70
N THR A 520 8.36 -15.81 9.68
CA THR A 520 7.60 -16.11 8.46
C THR A 520 7.63 -14.95 7.46
N TYR A 521 7.42 -13.72 7.95
CA TYR A 521 7.45 -12.54 7.12
C TYR A 521 8.88 -12.14 6.73
N VAL A 522 9.85 -12.28 7.65
CA VAL A 522 11.27 -12.02 7.35
C VAL A 522 11.76 -12.94 6.23
N VAL A 523 11.46 -14.24 6.27
CA VAL A 523 11.79 -15.18 5.18
C VAL A 523 11.13 -14.74 3.86
N SER A 524 9.86 -14.33 3.90
CA SER A 524 9.18 -13.78 2.72
C SER A 524 9.90 -12.53 2.17
N GLY A 525 10.32 -11.62 3.03
CA GLY A 525 11.10 -10.43 2.64
C GLY A 525 12.45 -10.79 2.01
N ILE A 526 13.16 -11.78 2.56
CA ILE A 526 14.42 -12.28 1.99
C ILE A 526 14.19 -12.85 0.58
N ILE A 527 13.10 -13.61 0.39
CA ILE A 527 12.72 -14.14 -0.93
C ILE A 527 12.46 -13.01 -1.93
N VAL A 528 11.73 -11.95 -1.52
CA VAL A 528 11.49 -10.76 -2.36
C VAL A 528 12.81 -10.16 -2.81
N MET A 529 13.74 -9.89 -1.88
CA MET A 529 15.04 -9.30 -2.21
C MET A 529 15.87 -10.22 -3.10
N GLY A 530 15.85 -11.53 -2.85
CA GLY A 530 16.56 -12.53 -3.68
C GLY A 530 16.02 -12.56 -5.11
N ILE A 531 14.71 -12.58 -5.30
CA ILE A 531 14.07 -12.57 -6.63
C ILE A 531 14.28 -11.22 -7.32
N ALA A 532 14.20 -10.11 -6.58
CA ALA A 532 14.48 -8.80 -7.13
C ALA A 532 15.91 -8.68 -7.70
N LEU A 533 16.86 -9.46 -7.22
CA LEU A 533 18.24 -9.55 -7.74
C LEU A 533 18.41 -10.51 -8.94
N LEU A 534 17.39 -11.30 -9.28
CA LEU A 534 17.49 -12.30 -10.35
C LEU A 534 17.93 -11.74 -11.71
N PRO A 535 17.42 -10.60 -12.22
CA PRO A 535 17.91 -10.00 -13.46
C PRO A 535 19.41 -9.68 -13.45
N ALA A 536 19.97 -9.27 -12.30
CA ALA A 536 21.41 -9.05 -12.15
C ALA A 536 22.21 -10.36 -12.25
N LEU A 537 21.72 -11.42 -11.58
CA LEU A 537 22.36 -12.73 -11.59
C LEU A 537 22.36 -13.34 -13.00
N LEU A 538 21.27 -13.23 -13.74
CA LEU A 538 21.19 -13.63 -15.15
C LEU A 538 22.21 -12.85 -16.00
N GLY A 539 22.37 -11.56 -15.74
CA GLY A 539 23.38 -10.72 -16.39
C GLY A 539 24.83 -11.19 -16.15
N LEU A 540 25.16 -11.63 -14.93
CA LEU A 540 26.47 -12.20 -14.59
C LEU A 540 26.73 -13.52 -15.32
N VAL A 541 25.74 -14.42 -15.38
CA VAL A 541 25.84 -15.70 -16.10
C VAL A 541 26.06 -15.47 -17.59
N ALA A 542 25.33 -14.51 -18.18
CA ALA A 542 25.50 -14.12 -19.58
C ALA A 542 26.92 -13.60 -19.90
N GLY A 543 27.53 -12.88 -18.97
CA GLY A 543 28.91 -12.40 -19.07
C GLY A 543 29.95 -13.54 -19.05
N ARG A 544 29.80 -14.51 -18.13
CA ARG A 544 30.77 -15.62 -17.91
C ARG A 544 30.80 -16.64 -19.03
N ARG A 545 29.69 -16.96 -19.68
CA ARG A 545 29.65 -17.97 -20.77
C ARG A 545 30.48 -17.61 -21.98
N ARG A 546 30.92 -16.36 -22.14
CA ARG A 546 31.77 -15.93 -23.26
C ARG A 546 33.25 -15.85 -22.94
N THR A 547 33.65 -15.69 -21.66
CA THR A 547 35.07 -15.81 -21.28
C THR A 547 35.57 -17.26 -21.31
N ALA A 548 34.66 -18.25 -21.26
CA ALA A 548 34.98 -19.67 -21.41
C ALA A 548 34.96 -20.13 -22.87
N ALA A 549 34.44 -19.31 -23.81
CA ALA A 549 34.37 -19.62 -25.24
C ALA A 549 35.29 -18.76 -26.13
N ALA A 550 36.12 -17.90 -25.51
CA ALA A 550 37.19 -17.11 -26.12
C ALA A 550 38.54 -17.55 -25.54
#